data_58769644b60960f354d5f25d1fb40d45
#
_entry.id   58769644b60960f354d5f25d1fb40d45
#
_cell.length_a   1.000
_cell.length_b   1.000
_cell.length_c   1.000
_cell.angle_alpha   90.00
_cell.angle_beta   90.00
_cell.angle_gamma   90.00
#
_symmetry.space_group_name_H-M   'P 1'
#
loop_
_entity.id
_entity.type
_entity.pdbx_description
1 polymer ?
#
loop_
_entity_poly.entity_id
_entity_poly.type
_entity_poly.pdbx_seq_one_letter_code
_entity_poly.pdbx_strand_id
1 'polypeptide(L)'
;MTQLAARPARGAFDRRLLHRARGATVFIGVCAALGLARTACAVASAWLIASLIAGAFAAGKGLDTLGPQIIALAAVLSARALLASVQEAAAQRASATVKSGLRRQALEQLMRLPSGKRHSGETATLLVRGIDALDDYFARYLPQLVLAVVVPVGVLAVMLAAYPPAAVIVLVTLPLIPLFGILIGLYTRSRAERQWESTSHLAHHFADLVAGLPTLKAFGRAAKQTGAIEVTTGAYRRRSMALLRVAFCSALVLELAASLSVAVVAVTVGVDLVSAHNSGGMTGEAGLRTALLVLILAPEAYLPLRNVGAHYHASAEGLAAAERVFAILAETPENQDHRETATAPGQPSPNPDAAALTAACVMRTPLGRAPTIMFRRTVFAYPGRPPLPELSLTIPAGQTTVLTARSGAGKSTLMAALVGFRRPVSGSIAFDDTELSDLDLAAVRRSIAWLPQRPVLIDGTVAENVRLAVPDGASDPAVAKAIAAAHAPAANRTVAADGSGLSAGEAARVGLARLLLRADLLDPPVLLLDEPTAHLDADTEQAVLDSLAPYRDQRTVLIASHRPAVRAIADREVDW
;
A
#
# COMPACT_ATOMS: atom_id res chain seq x y z
N MET A 1 11.10 -22.74 2.53
CA MET A 1 10.38 -22.28 3.73
C MET A 1 11.39 -21.59 4.64
N THR A 2 11.68 -20.34 4.38
CA THR A 2 12.49 -19.51 5.26
C THR A 2 11.51 -18.54 5.93
N GLN A 3 11.24 -18.81 7.21
CA GLN A 3 10.45 -17.94 8.07
C GLN A 3 11.13 -16.56 8.11
N LEU A 4 10.56 -15.59 7.43
CA LEU A 4 10.77 -14.18 7.79
C LEU A 4 10.19 -14.02 9.20
N ALA A 5 11.06 -14.09 10.19
CA ALA A 5 10.74 -13.80 11.57
C ALA A 5 10.11 -12.40 11.62
N ALA A 6 8.80 -12.35 11.83
CA ALA A 6 8.07 -11.13 12.07
C ALA A 6 8.70 -10.45 13.30
N ARG A 7 9.45 -9.39 13.08
CA ARG A 7 9.91 -8.52 14.17
C ARG A 7 8.68 -8.00 14.90
N PRO A 8 8.67 -8.02 16.23
CA PRO A 8 7.52 -7.61 17.01
C PRO A 8 7.16 -6.16 16.64
N ALA A 9 5.88 -5.92 16.33
CA ALA A 9 5.36 -4.58 16.09
C ALA A 9 5.75 -3.68 17.26
N ARG A 10 6.61 -2.73 16.98
CA ARG A 10 7.01 -1.67 17.91
C ARG A 10 5.78 -0.82 18.18
N GLY A 11 5.60 -0.40 19.44
CA GLY A 11 4.43 0.18 20.05
C GLY A 11 3.66 1.24 19.22
N ALA A 12 2.55 1.72 19.76
CA ALA A 12 1.59 2.67 19.18
C ALA A 12 2.17 3.88 18.40
N PHE A 13 3.47 4.06 18.42
CA PHE A 13 4.26 5.13 17.80
C PHE A 13 5.33 4.54 16.88
N ASP A 14 5.01 4.37 15.58
CA ASP A 14 6.06 3.98 14.60
C ASP A 14 6.83 5.23 14.13
N ARG A 15 8.05 5.39 14.65
CA ARG A 15 8.98 6.47 14.28
C ARG A 15 9.27 6.54 12.78
N ARG A 16 9.15 5.43 12.05
CA ARG A 16 9.39 5.38 10.60
C ARG A 16 8.31 6.12 9.82
N LEU A 17 7.04 5.98 10.24
CA LEU A 17 5.91 6.73 9.67
C LEU A 17 6.09 8.23 9.91
N LEU A 18 6.51 8.62 11.11
CA LEU A 18 6.72 10.02 11.48
C LEU A 18 7.92 10.65 10.77
N HIS A 19 9.03 9.92 10.60
CA HIS A 19 10.22 10.44 9.91
C HIS A 19 10.04 10.58 8.39
N ARG A 20 9.27 9.72 7.76
CA ARG A 20 8.97 9.81 6.31
C ARG A 20 7.85 10.79 5.96
N ALA A 21 6.97 11.07 6.90
CA ALA A 21 5.96 12.13 6.78
C ALA A 21 6.56 13.47 7.18
N ARG A 22 7.17 14.20 6.24
CA ARG A 22 7.78 15.54 6.41
C ARG A 22 6.86 16.63 7.00
N GLY A 23 5.76 16.32 7.60
CA GLY A 23 4.82 17.22 8.28
C GLY A 23 4.28 16.65 9.58
N ALA A 24 4.68 15.42 9.97
CA ALA A 24 4.09 14.76 11.14
C ALA A 24 4.42 15.48 12.45
N THR A 25 5.60 16.05 12.61
CA THR A 25 5.96 16.83 13.80
C THR A 25 5.17 18.14 13.88
N VAL A 26 5.00 18.83 12.74
CA VAL A 26 4.15 20.02 12.65
C VAL A 26 2.70 19.67 12.95
N PHE A 27 2.21 18.57 12.39
CA PHE A 27 0.85 18.09 12.64
C PHE A 27 0.61 17.75 14.12
N ILE A 28 1.55 17.07 14.79
CA ILE A 28 1.48 16.80 16.24
C ILE A 28 1.44 18.12 17.04
N GLY A 29 2.28 19.10 16.67
CA GLY A 29 2.27 20.43 17.28
C GLY A 29 0.93 21.15 17.10
N VAL A 30 0.36 21.10 15.91
CA VAL A 30 -0.98 21.65 15.63
C VAL A 30 -2.06 20.94 16.45
N CYS A 31 -2.02 19.60 16.53
CA CYS A 31 -2.95 18.83 17.36
C CYS A 31 -2.83 19.19 18.85
N ALA A 32 -1.62 19.40 19.36
CA ALA A 32 -1.40 19.82 20.73
C ALA A 32 -1.93 21.24 21.01
N ALA A 33 -1.67 22.18 20.13
CA ALA A 33 -2.18 23.55 20.24
C ALA A 33 -3.71 23.62 20.18
N LEU A 34 -4.33 22.92 19.21
CA LEU A 34 -5.78 22.80 19.12
C LEU A 34 -6.37 22.05 20.32
N GLY A 35 -5.67 21.05 20.82
CA GLY A 35 -6.02 20.32 22.04
C GLY A 35 -6.06 21.22 23.27
N LEU A 36 -5.05 22.07 23.48
CA LEU A 36 -5.02 23.06 24.56
C LEU A 36 -6.16 24.07 24.43
N ALA A 37 -6.39 24.61 23.23
CA ALA A 37 -7.50 25.52 22.98
C ALA A 37 -8.87 24.87 23.27
N ARG A 38 -9.08 23.61 22.87
CA ARG A 38 -10.30 22.85 23.17
C ARG A 38 -10.46 22.59 24.67
N THR A 39 -9.36 22.28 25.36
CA THR A 39 -9.39 22.10 26.83
C THR A 39 -9.77 23.41 27.51
N ALA A 40 -9.20 24.54 27.09
CA ALA A 40 -9.57 25.84 27.62
C ALA A 40 -11.06 26.15 27.36
N CYS A 41 -11.60 25.87 26.19
CA CYS A 41 -13.03 25.99 25.90
C CYS A 41 -13.89 25.05 26.76
N ALA A 42 -13.44 23.80 27.00
CA ALA A 42 -14.14 22.85 27.83
C ALA A 42 -14.21 23.35 29.31
N VAL A 43 -13.09 23.84 29.83
CA VAL A 43 -13.03 24.44 31.20
C VAL A 43 -13.91 25.68 31.28
N ALA A 44 -13.83 26.59 30.29
CA ALA A 44 -14.65 27.79 30.27
C ALA A 44 -16.14 27.48 30.17
N SER A 45 -16.56 26.52 29.33
CA SER A 45 -17.96 26.08 29.26
C SER A 45 -18.44 25.44 30.56
N ALA A 46 -17.63 24.59 31.17
CA ALA A 46 -17.95 23.97 32.46
C ALA A 46 -18.11 25.03 33.56
N TRP A 47 -17.20 26.03 33.61
CA TRP A 47 -17.26 27.12 34.58
C TRP A 47 -18.50 28.01 34.36
N LEU A 48 -18.82 28.36 33.11
CA LEU A 48 -20.01 29.17 32.77
C LEU A 48 -21.30 28.43 33.11
N ILE A 49 -21.41 27.14 32.77
CA ILE A 49 -22.58 26.31 33.12
C ILE A 49 -22.74 26.23 34.65
N ALA A 50 -21.65 25.91 35.36
CA ALA A 50 -21.65 25.85 36.81
C ALA A 50 -22.04 27.19 37.45
N SER A 51 -21.54 28.31 36.94
CA SER A 51 -21.86 29.66 37.41
C SER A 51 -23.30 30.08 37.14
N LEU A 52 -23.83 29.73 35.95
CA LEU A 52 -25.23 29.97 35.60
C LEU A 52 -26.20 29.21 36.52
N ILE A 53 -25.93 27.93 36.72
CA ILE A 53 -26.79 27.10 37.60
C ILE A 53 -26.68 27.57 39.05
N ALA A 54 -25.47 27.80 39.55
CA ALA A 54 -25.28 28.26 40.93
C ALA A 54 -25.89 29.67 41.13
N GLY A 55 -25.74 30.58 40.18
CA GLY A 55 -26.33 31.91 40.24
C GLY A 55 -27.86 31.90 40.22
N ALA A 56 -28.45 31.06 39.39
CA ALA A 56 -29.91 30.94 39.31
C ALA A 56 -30.52 30.29 40.56
N PHE A 57 -29.95 29.14 41.03
CA PHE A 57 -30.56 28.35 42.10
C PHE A 57 -30.13 28.78 43.48
N ALA A 58 -28.84 29.11 43.71
CA ALA A 58 -28.37 29.45 45.05
C ALA A 58 -28.43 30.96 45.35
N ALA A 59 -28.29 31.82 44.34
CA ALA A 59 -28.31 33.28 44.51
C ALA A 59 -29.59 33.95 44.01
N GLY A 60 -30.51 33.22 43.36
CA GLY A 60 -31.77 33.76 42.84
C GLY A 60 -31.61 34.85 41.77
N LYS A 61 -30.47 34.84 41.01
CA LYS A 61 -30.17 35.85 39.99
C LYS A 61 -31.14 35.76 38.82
N GLY A 62 -31.69 36.87 38.40
CA GLY A 62 -32.60 36.97 37.26
C GLY A 62 -31.88 36.94 35.90
N LEU A 63 -32.66 36.85 34.81
CA LEU A 63 -32.13 36.79 33.44
C LEU A 63 -31.30 38.04 33.05
N ASP A 64 -31.60 39.19 33.62
CA ASP A 64 -30.85 40.43 33.36
C ASP A 64 -29.39 40.34 33.79
N THR A 65 -29.12 39.60 34.87
CA THR A 65 -27.74 39.42 35.38
C THR A 65 -27.06 38.19 34.78
N LEU A 66 -27.82 37.17 34.34
CA LEU A 66 -27.31 35.94 33.74
C LEU A 66 -27.15 36.03 32.19
N GLY A 67 -27.84 37.00 31.55
CA GLY A 67 -27.84 37.20 30.10
C GLY A 67 -26.44 37.24 29.47
N PRO A 68 -25.50 38.06 29.98
CA PRO A 68 -24.13 38.09 29.46
C PRO A 68 -23.38 36.74 29.55
N GLN A 69 -23.63 35.96 30.59
CA GLN A 69 -23.03 34.65 30.78
C GLN A 69 -23.59 33.61 29.78
N ILE A 70 -24.88 33.71 29.44
CA ILE A 70 -25.52 32.87 28.42
C ILE A 70 -24.92 33.15 27.05
N ILE A 71 -24.72 34.44 26.70
CA ILE A 71 -24.08 34.84 25.44
C ILE A 71 -22.63 34.34 25.41
N ALA A 72 -21.87 34.49 26.49
CA ALA A 72 -20.53 33.97 26.62
C ALA A 72 -20.45 32.44 26.44
N LEU A 73 -21.41 31.72 27.06
CA LEU A 73 -21.50 30.27 26.89
C LEU A 73 -21.75 29.86 25.43
N ALA A 74 -22.70 30.55 24.77
CA ALA A 74 -22.97 30.30 23.35
C ALA A 74 -21.73 30.55 22.46
N ALA A 75 -21.00 31.63 22.76
CA ALA A 75 -19.73 31.93 22.05
C ALA A 75 -18.66 30.86 22.28
N VAL A 76 -18.48 30.40 23.52
CA VAL A 76 -17.50 29.34 23.87
C VAL A 76 -17.89 27.99 23.25
N LEU A 77 -19.16 27.62 23.25
CA LEU A 77 -19.62 26.39 22.58
C LEU A 77 -19.43 26.45 21.06
N SER A 78 -19.71 27.60 20.45
CA SER A 78 -19.46 27.84 19.02
C SER A 78 -17.96 27.75 18.69
N ALA A 79 -17.11 28.37 19.52
CA ALA A 79 -15.66 28.27 19.37
C ALA A 79 -15.16 26.81 19.52
N ARG A 80 -15.71 26.06 20.48
CA ARG A 80 -15.39 24.62 20.68
C ARG A 80 -15.76 23.78 19.46
N ALA A 81 -16.93 24.04 18.85
CA ALA A 81 -17.36 23.36 17.63
C ALA A 81 -16.46 23.71 16.44
N LEU A 82 -16.10 24.98 16.29
CA LEU A 82 -15.18 25.43 15.23
C LEU A 82 -13.79 24.79 15.37
N LEU A 83 -13.23 24.79 16.59
CA LEU A 83 -11.94 24.14 16.86
C LEU A 83 -11.97 22.63 16.55
N ALA A 84 -13.09 21.95 16.84
CA ALA A 84 -13.27 20.55 16.49
C ALA A 84 -13.26 20.33 14.98
N SER A 85 -13.97 21.17 14.23
CA SER A 85 -14.01 21.12 12.76
C SER A 85 -12.64 21.41 12.12
N VAL A 86 -11.92 22.39 12.66
CA VAL A 86 -10.55 22.73 12.20
C VAL A 86 -9.59 21.57 12.46
N GLN A 87 -9.69 20.95 13.63
CA GLN A 87 -8.87 19.79 13.98
C GLN A 87 -9.14 18.60 13.06
N GLU A 88 -10.40 18.29 12.79
CA GLU A 88 -10.80 17.23 11.87
C GLU A 88 -10.28 17.50 10.45
N ALA A 89 -10.47 18.73 9.93
CA ALA A 89 -9.98 19.12 8.62
C ALA A 89 -8.44 19.05 8.51
N ALA A 90 -7.72 19.45 9.56
CA ALA A 90 -6.26 19.33 9.61
C ALA A 90 -5.82 17.85 9.61
N ALA A 91 -6.51 17.00 10.35
CA ALA A 91 -6.22 15.57 10.44
C ALA A 91 -6.47 14.86 9.10
N GLN A 92 -7.57 15.16 8.41
CA GLN A 92 -7.89 14.62 7.09
C GLN A 92 -6.88 15.06 6.02
N ARG A 93 -6.46 16.34 6.02
CA ARG A 93 -5.43 16.84 5.10
C ARG A 93 -4.08 16.16 5.34
N ALA A 94 -3.68 16.00 6.59
CA ALA A 94 -2.44 15.32 6.94
C ALA A 94 -2.45 13.86 6.46
N SER A 95 -3.55 13.13 6.72
CA SER A 95 -3.73 11.76 6.23
C SER A 95 -3.65 11.66 4.72
N ALA A 96 -4.37 12.51 3.99
CA ALA A 96 -4.36 12.53 2.52
C ALA A 96 -2.95 12.76 1.95
N THR A 97 -2.17 13.66 2.56
CA THR A 97 -0.78 13.94 2.15
C THR A 97 0.13 12.74 2.36
N VAL A 98 0.03 12.08 3.50
CA VAL A 98 0.82 10.87 3.80
C VAL A 98 0.45 9.73 2.86
N LYS A 99 -0.84 9.47 2.65
CA LYS A 99 -1.33 8.41 1.77
C LYS A 99 -0.87 8.59 0.32
N SER A 100 -1.02 9.81 -0.22
CA SER A 100 -0.59 10.12 -1.60
C SER A 100 0.92 9.96 -1.76
N GLY A 101 1.71 10.39 -0.78
CA GLY A 101 3.16 10.22 -0.77
C GLY A 101 3.60 8.77 -0.73
N LEU A 102 3.01 7.96 0.18
CA LEU A 102 3.30 6.52 0.28
C LEU A 102 2.88 5.76 -0.99
N ARG A 103 1.70 6.09 -1.55
CA ARG A 103 1.21 5.45 -2.79
C ARG A 103 2.16 5.73 -3.96
N ARG A 104 2.60 6.97 -4.12
CA ARG A 104 3.57 7.34 -5.16
C ARG A 104 4.89 6.61 -4.98
N GLN A 105 5.48 6.64 -3.77
CA GLN A 105 6.74 5.95 -3.49
C GLN A 105 6.64 4.44 -3.73
N ALA A 106 5.54 3.82 -3.30
CA ALA A 106 5.32 2.39 -3.50
C ALA A 106 5.18 2.03 -4.98
N LEU A 107 4.46 2.86 -5.78
CA LEU A 107 4.35 2.67 -7.22
C LEU A 107 5.71 2.85 -7.93
N GLU A 108 6.46 3.90 -7.60
CA GLU A 108 7.81 4.13 -8.13
C GLU A 108 8.75 2.95 -7.83
N GLN A 109 8.66 2.42 -6.61
CA GLN A 109 9.46 1.25 -6.22
C GLN A 109 9.02 -0.02 -6.95
N LEU A 110 7.72 -0.26 -7.08
CA LEU A 110 7.20 -1.42 -7.81
C LEU A 110 7.61 -1.42 -9.29
N MET A 111 7.68 -0.24 -9.91
CA MET A 111 8.16 -0.12 -11.29
C MET A 111 9.66 -0.45 -11.44
N ARG A 112 10.44 -0.33 -10.37
CA ARG A 112 11.87 -0.68 -10.33
C ARG A 112 12.12 -2.17 -10.04
N LEU A 113 11.17 -2.84 -9.41
CA LEU A 113 11.30 -4.25 -9.03
C LEU A 113 11.00 -5.17 -10.22
N PRO A 114 11.69 -6.33 -10.33
CA PRO A 114 11.44 -7.31 -11.39
C PRO A 114 10.01 -7.84 -11.35
N SER A 115 9.34 -7.86 -12.50
CA SER A 115 7.99 -8.43 -12.65
C SER A 115 8.04 -9.94 -12.47
N GLY A 116 7.48 -10.51 -11.43
CA GLY A 116 7.37 -11.97 -11.36
C GLY A 116 7.19 -12.60 -9.99
N LYS A 117 7.39 -11.87 -8.90
CA LYS A 117 7.25 -12.44 -7.54
C LYS A 117 5.93 -12.11 -6.84
N ARG A 118 5.05 -11.29 -7.43
CA ARG A 118 3.85 -10.78 -6.74
C ARG A 118 2.57 -11.03 -7.51
N HIS A 119 1.55 -11.40 -6.77
CA HIS A 119 0.19 -11.45 -7.29
C HIS A 119 -0.30 -10.01 -7.49
N SER A 120 -0.54 -9.61 -8.73
CA SER A 120 -0.97 -8.24 -9.09
C SER A 120 -2.20 -7.78 -8.30
N GLY A 121 -3.15 -8.66 -8.05
CA GLY A 121 -4.35 -8.37 -7.25
C GLY A 121 -4.08 -8.05 -5.78
N GLU A 122 -3.16 -8.77 -5.12
CA GLU A 122 -2.78 -8.49 -3.74
C GLU A 122 -2.09 -7.13 -3.61
N THR A 123 -1.16 -6.85 -4.52
CA THR A 123 -0.44 -5.57 -4.55
C THR A 123 -1.38 -4.40 -4.83
N ALA A 124 -2.30 -4.54 -5.79
CA ALA A 124 -3.31 -3.52 -6.07
C ALA A 124 -4.22 -3.29 -4.86
N THR A 125 -4.69 -4.35 -4.20
CA THR A 125 -5.52 -4.24 -2.99
C THR A 125 -4.76 -3.55 -1.84
N LEU A 126 -3.46 -3.83 -1.68
CA LEU A 126 -2.62 -3.18 -0.67
C LEU A 126 -2.45 -1.69 -0.95
N LEU A 127 -2.19 -1.30 -2.22
CA LEU A 127 -1.98 0.09 -2.61
C LEU A 127 -3.26 0.94 -2.55
N VAL A 128 -4.42 0.33 -2.76
CA VAL A 128 -5.71 1.03 -2.70
C VAL A 128 -6.27 0.94 -1.29
N ARG A 129 -6.77 -0.21 -0.87
CA ARG A 129 -7.45 -0.39 0.43
C ARG A 129 -6.51 -0.37 1.62
N GLY A 130 -5.31 -0.98 1.48
CA GLY A 130 -4.34 -1.03 2.58
C GLY A 130 -3.83 0.35 2.97
N ILE A 131 -3.53 1.21 1.98
CA ILE A 131 -3.11 2.60 2.25
C ILE A 131 -4.28 3.44 2.76
N ASP A 132 -5.52 3.19 2.30
CA ASP A 132 -6.70 3.91 2.81
C ASP A 132 -7.02 3.58 4.27
N ALA A 133 -6.70 2.40 4.75
CA ALA A 133 -6.82 2.04 6.18
C ALA A 133 -5.93 2.89 7.11
N LEU A 134 -4.94 3.62 6.57
CA LEU A 134 -4.14 4.60 7.32
C LEU A 134 -4.93 5.85 7.75
N ASP A 135 -6.13 6.09 7.20
CA ASP A 135 -6.99 7.20 7.65
C ASP A 135 -7.32 7.08 9.13
N ASP A 136 -7.67 5.88 9.60
CA ASP A 136 -7.99 5.66 11.02
C ASP A 136 -6.78 5.90 11.93
N TYR A 137 -5.56 5.66 11.45
CA TYR A 137 -4.35 5.95 12.22
C TYR A 137 -4.05 7.46 12.25
N PHE A 138 -3.97 8.14 11.09
CA PHE A 138 -3.55 9.55 11.03
C PHE A 138 -4.68 10.53 11.36
N ALA A 139 -5.90 10.28 10.89
CA ALA A 139 -7.00 11.23 11.08
C ALA A 139 -7.70 11.06 12.44
N ARG A 140 -7.73 9.85 13.01
CA ARG A 140 -8.48 9.58 14.24
C ARG A 140 -7.59 9.21 15.42
N TYR A 141 -6.73 8.20 15.28
CA TYR A 141 -5.97 7.67 16.41
C TYR A 141 -4.86 8.61 16.89
N LEU A 142 -4.02 9.11 16.00
CA LEU A 142 -2.87 9.97 16.34
C LEU A 142 -3.27 11.29 17.02
N PRO A 143 -4.32 12.03 16.58
CA PRO A 143 -4.82 13.18 17.31
C PRO A 143 -5.32 12.84 18.69
N GLN A 144 -6.00 11.70 18.86
CA GLN A 144 -6.52 11.28 20.17
C GLN A 144 -5.40 10.90 21.14
N LEU A 145 -4.27 10.36 20.67
CA LEU A 145 -3.09 10.14 21.50
C LEU A 145 -2.54 11.44 22.09
N VAL A 146 -2.49 12.49 21.28
CA VAL A 146 -2.05 13.82 21.76
C VAL A 146 -3.07 14.39 22.77
N LEU A 147 -4.34 14.32 22.45
CA LEU A 147 -5.43 14.79 23.32
C LEU A 147 -5.49 13.99 24.63
N ALA A 148 -5.17 12.69 24.62
CA ALA A 148 -5.16 11.83 25.81
C ALA A 148 -4.10 12.24 26.85
N VAL A 149 -3.14 13.08 26.46
CA VAL A 149 -2.17 13.67 27.40
C VAL A 149 -2.59 15.10 27.74
N VAL A 150 -2.86 15.93 26.73
CA VAL A 150 -3.10 17.37 26.90
C VAL A 150 -4.37 17.66 27.68
N VAL A 151 -5.48 17.00 27.37
CA VAL A 151 -6.79 17.27 27.98
C VAL A 151 -6.83 16.86 29.45
N PRO A 152 -6.43 15.63 29.85
CA PRO A 152 -6.43 15.23 31.25
C PRO A 152 -5.53 16.11 32.11
N VAL A 153 -4.33 16.47 31.62
CA VAL A 153 -3.41 17.34 32.36
C VAL A 153 -4.04 18.71 32.59
N GLY A 154 -4.65 19.32 31.59
CA GLY A 154 -5.33 20.61 31.72
C GLY A 154 -6.54 20.57 32.66
N VAL A 155 -7.39 19.52 32.55
CA VAL A 155 -8.53 19.33 33.41
C VAL A 155 -8.10 19.07 34.85
N LEU A 156 -7.12 18.20 35.08
CA LEU A 156 -6.60 17.91 36.43
C LEU A 156 -6.00 19.15 37.09
N ALA A 157 -5.31 20.00 36.36
CA ALA A 157 -4.76 21.25 36.91
C ALA A 157 -5.87 22.16 37.43
N VAL A 158 -6.99 22.29 36.68
CA VAL A 158 -8.14 23.07 37.11
C VAL A 158 -8.87 22.42 38.29
N MET A 159 -9.08 21.09 38.25
CA MET A 159 -9.72 20.35 39.36
C MET A 159 -8.88 20.41 40.63
N LEU A 160 -7.55 20.34 40.52
CA LEU A 160 -6.65 20.45 41.69
C LEU A 160 -6.74 21.83 42.34
N ALA A 161 -6.85 22.88 41.54
CA ALA A 161 -7.04 24.25 42.06
C ALA A 161 -8.43 24.48 42.65
N ALA A 162 -9.49 23.86 42.09
CA ALA A 162 -10.88 24.06 42.50
C ALA A 162 -11.27 23.14 43.68
N TYR A 163 -10.93 21.86 43.63
CA TYR A 163 -11.29 20.85 44.61
C TYR A 163 -10.30 19.65 44.59
N PRO A 164 -9.25 19.68 45.42
CA PRO A 164 -8.18 18.67 45.42
C PRO A 164 -8.65 17.21 45.60
N PRO A 165 -9.63 16.87 46.47
CA PRO A 165 -10.03 15.47 46.65
C PRO A 165 -10.51 14.81 45.35
N ALA A 166 -11.31 15.51 44.53
CA ALA A 166 -11.76 14.99 43.25
C ALA A 166 -10.60 14.84 42.25
N ALA A 167 -9.64 15.78 42.26
CA ALA A 167 -8.47 15.67 41.40
C ALA A 167 -7.62 14.42 41.72
N VAL A 168 -7.47 14.07 43.00
CA VAL A 168 -6.79 12.83 43.44
C VAL A 168 -7.52 11.59 42.96
N ILE A 169 -8.85 11.55 43.08
CA ILE A 169 -9.66 10.42 42.58
C ILE A 169 -9.44 10.23 41.09
N VAL A 170 -9.54 11.32 40.30
CA VAL A 170 -9.32 11.26 38.84
C VAL A 170 -7.88 10.84 38.51
N LEU A 171 -6.88 11.39 39.21
CA LEU A 171 -5.47 11.05 39.01
C LEU A 171 -5.17 9.56 39.23
N VAL A 172 -5.77 8.95 40.28
CA VAL A 172 -5.59 7.53 40.61
C VAL A 172 -6.34 6.63 39.63
N THR A 173 -7.53 7.03 39.19
CA THR A 173 -8.36 6.21 38.31
C THR A 173 -8.04 6.35 36.83
N LEU A 174 -7.45 7.46 36.41
CA LEU A 174 -7.08 7.74 35.01
C LEU A 174 -6.14 6.67 34.41
N PRO A 175 -5.07 6.20 35.10
CA PRO A 175 -4.18 5.16 34.58
C PRO A 175 -4.84 3.79 34.41
N LEU A 176 -5.96 3.52 35.08
CA LEU A 176 -6.68 2.26 34.90
C LEU A 176 -7.17 2.06 33.48
N ILE A 177 -7.58 3.14 32.79
CA ILE A 177 -8.10 3.07 31.41
C ILE A 177 -7.02 2.55 30.44
N PRO A 178 -5.83 3.15 30.32
CA PRO A 178 -4.80 2.60 29.45
C PRO A 178 -4.29 1.23 29.90
N LEU A 179 -4.25 0.95 31.22
CA LEU A 179 -3.85 -0.36 31.74
C LEU A 179 -4.79 -1.46 31.23
N PHE A 180 -6.10 -1.29 31.38
CA PHE A 180 -7.09 -2.23 30.84
C PHE A 180 -7.05 -2.28 29.30
N GLY A 181 -6.87 -1.14 28.63
CA GLY A 181 -6.73 -1.07 27.18
C GLY A 181 -5.55 -1.90 26.66
N ILE A 182 -4.38 -1.81 27.31
CA ILE A 182 -3.18 -2.59 26.97
C ILE A 182 -3.42 -4.09 27.24
N LEU A 183 -3.99 -4.44 28.38
CA LEU A 183 -4.24 -5.83 28.76
C LEU A 183 -5.17 -6.53 27.76
N ILE A 184 -6.25 -5.86 27.38
CA ILE A 184 -7.19 -6.35 26.36
C ILE A 184 -6.55 -6.38 24.98
N GLY A 185 -5.77 -5.36 24.63
CA GLY A 185 -5.03 -5.26 23.37
C GLY A 185 -4.04 -6.41 23.16
N LEU A 186 -3.28 -6.79 24.19
CA LEU A 186 -2.36 -7.93 24.15
C LEU A 186 -3.11 -9.26 23.93
N TYR A 187 -4.25 -9.44 24.55
CA TYR A 187 -5.07 -10.64 24.38
C TYR A 187 -5.67 -10.78 22.98
N THR A 188 -5.93 -9.67 22.29
CA THR A 188 -6.62 -9.66 20.99
C THR A 188 -5.70 -9.66 19.79
N ARG A 189 -4.44 -9.27 19.93
CA ARG A 189 -3.48 -9.10 18.84
C ARG A 189 -3.33 -10.34 17.96
N SER A 190 -3.13 -11.50 18.55
CA SER A 190 -2.97 -12.77 17.82
C SER A 190 -4.22 -13.22 17.05
N ARG A 191 -5.38 -12.64 17.36
CA ARG A 191 -6.64 -12.93 16.68
C ARG A 191 -6.87 -12.02 15.47
N ALA A 192 -6.43 -10.76 15.53
CA ALA A 192 -6.52 -9.81 14.43
C ALA A 192 -5.64 -10.19 13.24
N GLU A 193 -4.41 -10.66 13.48
CA GLU A 193 -3.49 -11.14 12.44
C GLU A 193 -4.09 -12.31 11.64
N ARG A 194 -4.72 -13.26 12.33
CA ARG A 194 -5.43 -14.40 11.71
C ARG A 194 -6.68 -14.01 10.93
N GLN A 195 -7.30 -12.90 11.24
CA GLN A 195 -8.47 -12.38 10.55
C GLN A 195 -8.12 -11.89 9.14
N TRP A 196 -6.99 -11.18 9.00
CA TRP A 196 -6.54 -10.66 7.70
C TRP A 196 -6.26 -11.79 6.69
N GLU A 197 -5.57 -12.84 7.11
CA GLU A 197 -5.32 -14.02 6.26
C GLU A 197 -6.63 -14.64 5.75
N SER A 198 -7.64 -14.71 6.60
CA SER A 198 -8.94 -15.27 6.24
C SER A 198 -9.71 -14.42 5.23
N THR A 199 -9.57 -13.09 5.30
CA THR A 199 -10.24 -12.16 4.37
C THR A 199 -9.61 -12.24 2.99
N SER A 200 -8.28 -12.31 2.92
CA SER A 200 -7.54 -12.49 1.67
C SER A 200 -7.91 -13.81 0.98
N HIS A 201 -7.95 -14.92 1.74
CA HIS A 201 -8.37 -16.22 1.22
C HIS A 201 -9.80 -16.24 0.67
N LEU A 202 -10.73 -15.57 1.36
CA LEU A 202 -12.12 -15.49 0.89
C LEU A 202 -12.23 -14.72 -0.43
N ALA A 203 -11.53 -13.59 -0.54
CA ALA A 203 -11.54 -12.77 -1.75
C ALA A 203 -10.93 -13.53 -2.95
N HIS A 204 -9.83 -14.25 -2.76
CA HIS A 204 -9.24 -15.08 -3.81
C HIS A 204 -10.16 -16.23 -4.23
N HIS A 205 -10.71 -16.97 -3.26
CA HIS A 205 -11.62 -18.06 -3.55
C HIS A 205 -12.87 -17.61 -4.31
N PHE A 206 -13.39 -16.44 -3.97
CA PHE A 206 -14.54 -15.86 -4.68
C PHE A 206 -14.18 -15.43 -6.11
N ALA A 207 -13.02 -14.78 -6.29
CA ALA A 207 -12.54 -14.39 -7.62
C ALA A 207 -12.30 -15.61 -8.52
N ASP A 208 -11.68 -16.67 -8.00
CA ASP A 208 -11.46 -17.93 -8.72
C ASP A 208 -12.79 -18.61 -9.13
N LEU A 209 -13.78 -18.59 -8.23
CA LEU A 209 -15.12 -19.12 -8.52
C LEU A 209 -15.82 -18.34 -9.62
N VAL A 210 -15.76 -17.02 -9.59
CA VAL A 210 -16.36 -16.15 -10.62
C VAL A 210 -15.66 -16.37 -11.96
N ALA A 211 -14.34 -16.41 -11.99
CA ALA A 211 -13.55 -16.69 -13.19
C ALA A 211 -13.82 -18.10 -13.75
N GLY A 212 -14.01 -19.10 -12.86
CA GLY A 212 -14.32 -20.48 -13.22
C GLY A 212 -15.82 -20.78 -13.47
N LEU A 213 -16.70 -19.78 -13.30
CA LEU A 213 -18.15 -19.99 -13.39
C LEU A 213 -18.65 -20.61 -14.71
N PRO A 214 -18.12 -20.23 -15.90
CA PRO A 214 -18.48 -20.88 -17.16
C PRO A 214 -18.18 -22.38 -17.14
N THR A 215 -17.00 -22.76 -16.65
CA THR A 215 -16.59 -24.16 -16.51
C THR A 215 -17.47 -24.92 -15.52
N LEU A 216 -17.77 -24.32 -14.36
CA LEU A 216 -18.65 -24.93 -13.36
C LEU A 216 -20.07 -25.13 -13.88
N LYS A 217 -20.59 -24.21 -14.68
CA LYS A 217 -21.91 -24.35 -15.34
C LYS A 217 -21.87 -25.45 -16.39
N ALA A 218 -20.83 -25.51 -17.22
CA ALA A 218 -20.69 -26.54 -18.26
C ALA A 218 -20.68 -27.96 -17.66
N PHE A 219 -20.08 -28.14 -16.46
CA PHE A 219 -20.05 -29.44 -15.76
C PHE A 219 -21.19 -29.64 -14.75
N GLY A 220 -22.19 -28.75 -14.68
CA GLY A 220 -23.33 -28.86 -13.75
C GLY A 220 -22.95 -28.76 -12.25
N ARG A 221 -21.77 -28.22 -11.94
CA ARG A 221 -21.24 -28.16 -10.57
C ARG A 221 -21.44 -26.83 -9.88
N ALA A 222 -22.06 -25.84 -10.51
CA ALA A 222 -22.26 -24.49 -9.95
C ALA A 222 -23.06 -24.54 -8.63
N ALA A 223 -24.13 -25.35 -8.54
CA ALA A 223 -24.93 -25.47 -7.31
C ALA A 223 -24.16 -26.06 -6.13
N LYS A 224 -23.19 -26.98 -6.35
CA LYS A 224 -22.36 -27.54 -5.27
C LYS A 224 -21.41 -26.50 -4.66
N GLN A 225 -21.02 -25.48 -5.42
CA GLN A 225 -20.13 -24.42 -4.93
C GLN A 225 -20.83 -23.47 -3.96
N THR A 226 -22.15 -23.37 -4.00
CA THR A 226 -22.93 -22.57 -3.04
C THR A 226 -22.67 -23.05 -1.60
N GLY A 227 -22.65 -24.36 -1.36
CA GLY A 227 -22.32 -24.92 -0.05
C GLY A 227 -20.88 -24.64 0.40
N ALA A 228 -19.91 -24.66 -0.51
CA ALA A 228 -18.52 -24.31 -0.18
C ALA A 228 -18.38 -22.81 0.20
N ILE A 229 -19.09 -21.94 -0.51
CA ILE A 229 -19.17 -20.50 -0.20
C ILE A 229 -19.81 -20.29 1.18
N GLU A 230 -20.93 -20.98 1.48
CA GLU A 230 -21.61 -20.89 2.79
C GLU A 230 -20.69 -21.28 3.94
N VAL A 231 -19.94 -22.38 3.81
CA VAL A 231 -18.96 -22.81 4.84
C VAL A 231 -17.88 -21.75 5.05
N THR A 232 -17.32 -21.23 3.97
CA THR A 232 -16.23 -20.24 4.02
C THR A 232 -16.74 -18.91 4.59
N THR A 233 -17.89 -18.44 4.12
CA THR A 233 -18.55 -17.22 4.63
C THR A 233 -18.98 -17.39 6.09
N GLY A 234 -19.47 -18.58 6.46
CA GLY A 234 -19.80 -18.93 7.84
C GLY A 234 -18.57 -18.88 8.77
N ALA A 235 -17.44 -19.36 8.31
CA ALA A 235 -16.17 -19.28 9.04
C ALA A 235 -15.71 -17.81 9.22
N TYR A 236 -15.77 -17.01 8.15
CA TYR A 236 -15.48 -15.58 8.17
C TYR A 236 -16.41 -14.85 9.18
N ARG A 237 -17.73 -15.08 9.10
CA ARG A 237 -18.71 -14.48 10.02
C ARG A 237 -18.38 -14.80 11.48
N ARG A 238 -18.09 -16.08 11.81
CA ARG A 238 -17.77 -16.48 13.19
C ARG A 238 -16.51 -15.75 13.71
N ARG A 239 -15.48 -15.60 12.86
CA ARG A 239 -14.24 -14.91 13.24
C ARG A 239 -14.45 -13.41 13.41
N SER A 240 -15.18 -12.77 12.47
CA SER A 240 -15.53 -11.34 12.56
C SER A 240 -16.37 -11.05 13.81
N MET A 241 -17.35 -11.90 14.12
CA MET A 241 -18.17 -11.76 15.34
C MET A 241 -17.34 -11.96 16.62
N ALA A 242 -16.34 -12.83 16.60
CA ALA A 242 -15.43 -12.99 17.74
C ALA A 242 -14.57 -11.74 17.97
N LEU A 243 -14.08 -11.12 16.89
CA LEU A 243 -13.33 -9.87 16.98
C LEU A 243 -14.22 -8.72 17.47
N LEU A 244 -15.42 -8.58 16.90
CA LEU A 244 -16.40 -7.56 17.33
C LEU A 244 -16.80 -7.70 18.80
N ARG A 245 -17.03 -8.94 19.30
CA ARG A 245 -17.30 -9.16 20.72
C ARG A 245 -16.18 -8.63 21.62
N VAL A 246 -14.94 -8.89 21.24
CA VAL A 246 -13.80 -8.42 22.04
C VAL A 246 -13.69 -6.89 21.99
N ALA A 247 -13.85 -6.28 20.82
CA ALA A 247 -13.86 -4.83 20.68
C ALA A 247 -14.99 -4.20 21.52
N PHE A 248 -16.18 -4.84 21.51
CA PHE A 248 -17.33 -4.38 22.31
C PHE A 248 -17.10 -4.54 23.82
N CYS A 249 -16.57 -5.68 24.25
CA CYS A 249 -16.21 -5.90 25.66
C CYS A 249 -15.14 -4.91 26.14
N SER A 250 -14.16 -4.62 25.28
CA SER A 250 -13.13 -3.61 25.55
C SER A 250 -13.76 -2.23 25.78
N ALA A 251 -14.59 -1.78 24.84
CA ALA A 251 -15.29 -0.50 24.98
C ALA A 251 -16.17 -0.44 26.24
N LEU A 252 -16.88 -1.53 26.54
CA LEU A 252 -17.72 -1.62 27.75
C LEU A 252 -16.91 -1.49 29.05
N VAL A 253 -15.76 -2.17 29.13
CA VAL A 253 -14.91 -2.10 30.35
C VAL A 253 -14.35 -0.69 30.52
N LEU A 254 -13.91 -0.04 29.46
CA LEU A 254 -13.40 1.33 29.50
C LEU A 254 -14.52 2.33 29.91
N GLU A 255 -15.74 2.13 29.39
CA GLU A 255 -16.91 2.93 29.73
C GLU A 255 -17.29 2.78 31.20
N LEU A 256 -17.34 1.53 31.68
CA LEU A 256 -17.64 1.25 33.09
C LEU A 256 -16.60 1.84 34.04
N ALA A 257 -15.30 1.72 33.69
CA ALA A 257 -14.25 2.29 34.51
C ALA A 257 -14.34 3.82 34.59
N ALA A 258 -14.60 4.49 33.48
CA ALA A 258 -14.79 5.94 33.45
C ALA A 258 -16.05 6.37 34.22
N SER A 259 -17.17 5.70 33.99
CA SER A 259 -18.45 6.00 34.66
C SER A 259 -18.39 5.78 36.18
N LEU A 260 -17.74 4.69 36.62
CA LEU A 260 -17.53 4.42 38.03
C LEU A 260 -16.65 5.49 38.68
N SER A 261 -15.60 5.94 38.01
CA SER A 261 -14.73 7.00 38.50
C SER A 261 -15.49 8.32 38.66
N VAL A 262 -16.32 8.67 37.67
CA VAL A 262 -17.20 9.86 37.76
C VAL A 262 -18.21 9.72 38.89
N ALA A 263 -18.77 8.53 39.10
CA ALA A 263 -19.70 8.28 40.23
C ALA A 263 -19.02 8.46 41.59
N VAL A 264 -17.76 8.00 41.74
CA VAL A 264 -17.01 8.21 43.00
C VAL A 264 -16.76 9.70 43.24
N VAL A 265 -16.39 10.45 42.20
CA VAL A 265 -16.24 11.91 42.26
C VAL A 265 -17.58 12.57 42.68
N ALA A 266 -18.68 12.16 42.06
CA ALA A 266 -20.01 12.71 42.38
C ALA A 266 -20.44 12.45 43.82
N VAL A 267 -20.20 11.23 44.33
CA VAL A 267 -20.49 10.87 45.72
C VAL A 267 -19.64 11.69 46.69
N THR A 268 -18.32 11.81 46.42
CA THR A 268 -17.41 12.58 47.28
C THR A 268 -17.83 14.05 47.36
N VAL A 269 -18.06 14.67 46.19
CA VAL A 269 -18.50 16.07 46.10
C VAL A 269 -19.89 16.26 46.76
N GLY A 270 -20.80 15.29 46.53
CA GLY A 270 -22.16 15.34 47.11
C GLY A 270 -22.16 15.23 48.63
N VAL A 271 -21.37 14.29 49.20
CA VAL A 271 -21.21 14.13 50.65
C VAL A 271 -20.63 15.40 51.29
N ASP A 272 -19.59 15.98 50.68
CA ASP A 272 -18.98 17.20 51.19
C ASP A 272 -19.93 18.40 51.11
N LEU A 273 -20.73 18.51 50.04
CA LEU A 273 -21.72 19.57 49.90
C LEU A 273 -22.82 19.47 50.98
N VAL A 274 -23.30 18.25 51.30
CA VAL A 274 -24.30 18.02 52.37
C VAL A 274 -23.67 18.21 53.73
N SER A 275 -22.47 17.70 53.96
CA SER A 275 -21.77 17.86 55.26
C SER A 275 -21.39 19.31 55.54
N ALA A 276 -21.00 20.07 54.51
CA ALA A 276 -20.68 21.49 54.61
C ALA A 276 -21.90 22.35 54.95
N HIS A 277 -23.11 21.93 54.60
CA HIS A 277 -24.35 22.59 55.02
C HIS A 277 -24.50 22.57 56.56
N ASN A 278 -23.98 21.52 57.20
CA ASN A 278 -24.04 21.36 58.67
C ASN A 278 -22.84 21.97 59.42
N SER A 279 -21.71 22.24 58.73
CA SER A 279 -20.40 22.60 59.33
C SER A 279 -19.79 23.90 58.84
N GLY A 280 -20.45 24.67 57.96
CA GLY A 280 -19.93 25.94 57.45
C GLY A 280 -18.86 25.85 56.35
N GLY A 281 -18.73 24.67 55.68
CA GLY A 281 -17.77 24.43 54.59
C GLY A 281 -18.25 24.95 53.24
N MET A 282 -18.31 24.12 52.21
CA MET A 282 -18.70 24.46 50.81
C MET A 282 -20.21 24.84 50.72
N THR A 283 -20.59 26.02 51.22
CA THR A 283 -22.00 26.47 51.24
C THR A 283 -22.26 27.60 50.24
N GLY A 284 -23.53 27.76 49.86
CA GLY A 284 -23.99 28.85 49.02
C GLY A 284 -23.58 28.72 47.55
N GLU A 285 -23.59 29.85 46.84
CA GLU A 285 -23.31 29.94 45.39
C GLU A 285 -21.92 29.41 45.03
N ALA A 286 -20.88 29.73 45.79
CA ALA A 286 -19.50 29.31 45.54
C ALA A 286 -19.29 27.79 45.67
N GLY A 287 -19.89 27.18 46.71
CA GLY A 287 -19.80 25.73 46.91
C GLY A 287 -20.52 24.96 45.80
N LEU A 288 -21.73 25.35 45.45
CA LEU A 288 -22.50 24.71 44.38
C LEU A 288 -21.79 24.86 43.01
N ARG A 289 -21.21 26.05 42.73
CA ARG A 289 -20.44 26.28 41.51
C ARG A 289 -19.21 25.35 41.42
N THR A 290 -18.45 25.20 42.51
CA THR A 290 -17.28 24.33 42.54
C THR A 290 -17.67 22.86 42.36
N ALA A 291 -18.73 22.42 43.03
CA ALA A 291 -19.26 21.07 42.90
C ALA A 291 -19.67 20.74 41.46
N LEU A 292 -20.45 21.64 40.83
CA LEU A 292 -20.88 21.48 39.44
C LEU A 292 -19.70 21.55 38.45
N LEU A 293 -18.75 22.46 38.67
CA LEU A 293 -17.57 22.56 37.83
C LEU A 293 -16.79 21.25 37.77
N VAL A 294 -16.49 20.67 38.94
CA VAL A 294 -15.76 19.41 39.06
C VAL A 294 -16.53 18.25 38.44
N LEU A 295 -17.84 18.19 38.68
CA LEU A 295 -18.71 17.13 38.15
C LEU A 295 -18.80 17.18 36.60
N ILE A 296 -18.83 18.40 36.00
CA ILE A 296 -18.87 18.57 34.55
C ILE A 296 -17.49 18.28 33.93
N LEU A 297 -16.39 18.62 34.62
CA LEU A 297 -15.03 18.41 34.12
C LEU A 297 -14.56 16.95 34.23
N ALA A 298 -15.02 16.18 35.22
CA ALA A 298 -14.57 14.81 35.42
C ALA A 298 -14.71 13.92 34.16
N PRO A 299 -15.86 13.87 33.46
CA PRO A 299 -16.01 13.10 32.25
C PRO A 299 -15.05 13.55 31.10
N GLU A 300 -14.77 14.86 31.03
CA GLU A 300 -13.89 15.41 29.99
C GLU A 300 -12.44 14.89 30.11
N ALA A 301 -11.97 14.58 31.34
CA ALA A 301 -10.65 14.00 31.54
C ALA A 301 -10.52 12.59 30.98
N TYR A 302 -11.59 11.78 31.02
CA TYR A 302 -11.56 10.40 30.55
C TYR A 302 -11.84 10.25 29.04
N LEU A 303 -12.56 11.21 28.44
CA LEU A 303 -13.04 11.13 27.07
C LEU A 303 -11.94 10.85 26.03
N PRO A 304 -10.78 11.54 26.01
CA PRO A 304 -9.72 11.26 25.03
C PRO A 304 -9.09 9.89 25.18
N LEU A 305 -8.91 9.40 26.42
CA LEU A 305 -8.36 8.07 26.68
C LEU A 305 -9.30 6.96 26.17
N ARG A 306 -10.59 7.14 26.38
CA ARG A 306 -11.63 6.25 25.84
C ARG A 306 -11.59 6.20 24.31
N ASN A 307 -11.49 7.38 23.69
CA ASN A 307 -11.40 7.50 22.23
C ASN A 307 -10.15 6.83 21.67
N VAL A 308 -9.01 6.91 22.35
CA VAL A 308 -7.79 6.15 21.97
C VAL A 308 -8.09 4.65 21.97
N GLY A 309 -8.76 4.12 23.00
CA GLY A 309 -9.15 2.72 23.05
C GLY A 309 -10.10 2.31 21.92
N ALA A 310 -11.08 3.15 21.60
CA ALA A 310 -12.05 2.90 20.54
C ALA A 310 -11.40 2.87 19.13
N HIS A 311 -10.44 3.77 18.86
CA HIS A 311 -9.76 3.87 17.57
C HIS A 311 -8.55 2.94 17.43
N TYR A 312 -8.09 2.29 18.50
CA TYR A 312 -6.92 1.43 18.50
C TYR A 312 -7.04 0.27 17.50
N HIS A 313 -8.19 -0.42 17.49
CA HIS A 313 -8.37 -1.60 16.62
C HIS A 313 -8.40 -1.25 15.14
N ALA A 314 -9.05 -0.17 14.75
CA ALA A 314 -9.07 0.32 13.38
C ALA A 314 -7.68 0.80 12.94
N SER A 315 -6.95 1.49 13.82
CA SER A 315 -5.59 1.96 13.53
C SER A 315 -4.58 0.82 13.39
N ALA A 316 -4.76 -0.30 14.09
CA ALA A 316 -3.88 -1.46 14.02
C ALA A 316 -3.92 -2.13 12.62
N GLU A 317 -5.09 -2.13 11.96
CA GLU A 317 -5.22 -2.61 10.57
C GLU A 317 -4.44 -1.73 9.60
N GLY A 318 -4.57 -0.41 9.71
CA GLY A 318 -3.80 0.55 8.91
C GLY A 318 -2.29 0.41 9.12
N LEU A 319 -1.86 0.21 10.38
CA LEU A 319 -0.45 0.03 10.70
C LEU A 319 0.13 -1.26 10.08
N ALA A 320 -0.62 -2.36 10.12
CA ALA A 320 -0.23 -3.62 9.49
C ALA A 320 -0.12 -3.49 7.95
N ALA A 321 -1.00 -2.71 7.32
CA ALA A 321 -0.90 -2.39 5.91
C ALA A 321 0.34 -1.52 5.60
N ALA A 322 0.65 -0.53 6.44
CA ALA A 322 1.84 0.29 6.31
C ALA A 322 3.13 -0.54 6.40
N GLU A 323 3.22 -1.50 7.32
CA GLU A 323 4.37 -2.40 7.42
C GLU A 323 4.62 -3.18 6.12
N ARG A 324 3.55 -3.63 5.45
CA ARG A 324 3.66 -4.29 4.14
C ARG A 324 4.12 -3.33 3.04
N VAL A 325 3.61 -2.09 3.04
CA VAL A 325 4.10 -1.05 2.12
C VAL A 325 5.57 -0.74 2.38
N PHE A 326 6.01 -0.66 3.63
CA PHE A 326 7.41 -0.47 3.97
C PHE A 326 8.28 -1.66 3.59
N ALA A 327 7.78 -2.88 3.65
CA ALA A 327 8.47 -4.05 3.13
C ALA A 327 8.71 -3.92 1.62
N ILE A 328 7.72 -3.43 0.86
CA ILE A 328 7.89 -3.12 -0.57
C ILE A 328 8.95 -2.05 -0.79
N LEU A 329 8.91 -0.97 0.00
CA LEU A 329 9.86 0.14 -0.11
C LEU A 329 11.29 -0.23 0.34
N ALA A 330 11.43 -1.26 1.17
CA ALA A 330 12.71 -1.77 1.65
C ALA A 330 13.32 -2.84 0.73
N GLU A 331 12.53 -3.38 -0.22
CA GLU A 331 13.08 -4.30 -1.20
C GLU A 331 14.05 -3.55 -2.11
N THR A 332 15.31 -3.89 -2.02
CA THR A 332 16.34 -3.44 -2.95
C THR A 332 16.17 -4.18 -4.28
N PRO A 333 16.25 -3.49 -5.44
CA PRO A 333 16.46 -4.19 -6.70
C PRO A 333 17.68 -5.09 -6.53
N GLU A 334 17.56 -6.37 -6.82
CA GLU A 334 18.57 -7.42 -6.58
C GLU A 334 19.97 -7.14 -7.20
N ASN A 335 20.20 -5.94 -7.73
CA ASN A 335 21.47 -5.49 -8.31
C ASN A 335 22.55 -5.08 -7.29
N GLN A 336 22.21 -4.91 -6.00
CA GLN A 336 23.19 -4.43 -4.99
C GLN A 336 23.77 -5.55 -4.11
N ASP A 337 23.11 -6.71 -4.01
CA ASP A 337 23.53 -7.77 -3.07
C ASP A 337 24.84 -8.50 -3.45
N HIS A 338 25.29 -8.41 -4.70
CA HIS A 338 26.59 -9.02 -5.08
C HIS A 338 27.81 -8.15 -4.78
N ARG A 339 27.63 -6.87 -4.38
CA ARG A 339 28.76 -6.02 -3.96
C ARG A 339 29.08 -6.14 -2.46
N GLU A 340 28.10 -6.53 -1.63
CA GLU A 340 28.34 -6.69 -0.18
C GLU A 340 28.94 -8.05 0.21
N THR A 341 28.76 -9.10 -0.58
CA THR A 341 29.30 -10.43 -0.30
C THR A 341 30.74 -10.65 -0.81
N ALA A 342 31.28 -9.73 -1.60
CA ALA A 342 32.67 -9.80 -2.09
C ALA A 342 33.69 -9.14 -1.15
N THR A 343 33.25 -8.52 -0.05
CA THR A 343 34.17 -7.95 0.95
C THR A 343 34.33 -8.94 2.09
N ALA A 344 35.46 -9.66 2.09
CA ALA A 344 35.88 -10.49 3.21
C ALA A 344 36.02 -9.64 4.49
N PRO A 345 35.65 -10.14 5.67
CA PRO A 345 35.74 -9.40 6.90
C PRO A 345 37.22 -9.12 7.22
N GLY A 346 37.63 -7.84 7.10
CA GLY A 346 38.97 -7.42 7.50
C GLY A 346 39.66 -6.36 6.65
N GLN A 347 39.05 -5.83 5.59
CA GLN A 347 39.67 -4.71 4.87
C GLN A 347 38.98 -3.37 5.21
N PRO A 348 39.76 -2.27 5.39
CA PRO A 348 39.19 -0.95 5.68
C PRO A 348 38.36 -0.44 4.51
N SER A 349 37.23 0.20 4.84
CA SER A 349 36.28 0.81 3.93
C SER A 349 36.98 1.68 2.86
N PRO A 350 36.72 1.49 1.57
CA PRO A 350 37.27 2.35 0.55
C PRO A 350 36.67 3.77 0.67
N ASN A 351 37.53 4.76 0.41
CA ASN A 351 37.27 6.20 0.37
C ASN A 351 35.90 6.50 -0.30
N PRO A 352 35.03 7.36 0.29
CA PRO A 352 33.73 7.73 -0.27
C PRO A 352 33.79 8.28 -1.71
N ASP A 353 34.92 8.89 -2.09
CA ASP A 353 35.15 9.35 -3.47
C ASP A 353 35.36 8.20 -4.46
N ALA A 354 35.88 7.05 -4.03
CA ALA A 354 36.02 5.86 -4.87
C ALA A 354 34.67 5.16 -5.09
N ALA A 355 33.75 5.22 -4.10
CA ALA A 355 32.37 4.72 -4.25
C ALA A 355 31.55 5.58 -5.22
N ALA A 356 31.76 6.89 -5.25
CA ALA A 356 31.12 7.81 -6.19
C ALA A 356 31.65 7.59 -7.63
N LEU A 357 32.96 7.35 -7.80
CA LEU A 357 33.58 7.02 -9.10
C LEU A 357 33.14 5.63 -9.60
N THR A 358 32.93 4.65 -8.71
CA THR A 358 32.48 3.30 -9.10
C THR A 358 30.98 3.28 -9.45
N ALA A 359 30.15 4.15 -8.83
CA ALA A 359 28.75 4.36 -9.21
C ALA A 359 28.61 5.08 -10.58
N ALA A 360 29.61 5.82 -11.02
CA ALA A 360 29.65 6.48 -12.32
C ALA A 360 30.02 5.54 -13.48
N CYS A 361 30.47 4.32 -13.22
CA CYS A 361 30.94 3.36 -14.22
C CYS A 361 29.89 2.30 -14.63
N VAL A 362 28.62 2.46 -14.26
CA VAL A 362 27.51 1.74 -14.91
C VAL A 362 27.38 2.36 -16.31
N MET A 363 27.78 1.61 -17.34
CA MET A 363 27.70 2.08 -18.74
C MET A 363 26.25 2.46 -19.06
N ARG A 364 25.97 3.77 -19.10
CA ARG A 364 24.69 4.34 -19.51
C ARG A 364 24.44 4.27 -21.02
N THR A 365 25.37 3.66 -21.76
CA THR A 365 25.33 3.61 -23.21
C THR A 365 24.27 2.59 -23.64
N PRO A 366 23.34 2.95 -24.53
CA PRO A 366 22.50 1.97 -25.19
C PRO A 366 23.41 0.97 -25.93
N LEU A 367 22.98 -0.29 -26.05
CA LEU A 367 23.69 -1.28 -26.86
C LEU A 367 23.92 -0.65 -28.21
N GLY A 368 25.17 -0.62 -28.67
CA GLY A 368 25.55 -0.06 -29.97
C GLY A 368 24.94 -0.85 -31.12
N ARG A 369 25.73 -1.13 -32.16
CA ARG A 369 25.33 -2.02 -33.26
C ARG A 369 24.84 -3.36 -32.73
N ALA A 370 24.12 -4.13 -33.55
CA ALA A 370 23.61 -5.46 -33.22
C ALA A 370 24.64 -6.29 -32.42
N PRO A 371 24.37 -6.56 -31.10
CA PRO A 371 25.33 -7.25 -30.24
C PRO A 371 25.25 -8.76 -30.41
N THR A 372 26.37 -9.46 -30.17
CA THR A 372 26.34 -10.90 -29.89
C THR A 372 25.76 -11.14 -28.51
N ILE A 373 24.78 -12.06 -28.37
CA ILE A 373 24.19 -12.40 -27.08
C ILE A 373 24.72 -13.76 -26.64
N MET A 374 25.26 -13.83 -25.43
CA MET A 374 25.86 -15.05 -24.90
C MET A 374 25.22 -15.45 -23.58
N PHE A 375 24.78 -16.70 -23.51
CA PHE A 375 24.39 -17.38 -22.26
C PHE A 375 25.55 -18.33 -21.89
N ARG A 376 26.15 -18.13 -20.74
CA ARG A 376 27.29 -18.92 -20.24
C ARG A 376 26.88 -19.77 -19.06
N ARG A 377 26.63 -21.07 -19.28
CA ARG A 377 26.24 -22.03 -18.26
C ARG A 377 25.09 -21.54 -17.37
N THR A 378 24.08 -20.94 -17.99
CA THR A 378 22.95 -20.31 -17.30
C THR A 378 21.93 -21.34 -16.84
N VAL A 379 21.52 -21.24 -15.57
CA VAL A 379 20.45 -22.04 -14.98
C VAL A 379 19.37 -21.12 -14.44
N PHE A 380 18.11 -21.41 -14.75
CA PHE A 380 16.97 -20.69 -14.23
C PHE A 380 16.16 -21.60 -13.29
N ALA A 381 15.63 -21.04 -12.19
CA ALA A 381 14.77 -21.77 -11.26
C ALA A 381 13.49 -20.99 -10.96
N TYR A 382 12.44 -21.74 -10.67
CA TYR A 382 11.16 -21.23 -10.21
C TYR A 382 10.83 -21.83 -8.84
N PRO A 383 10.24 -21.05 -7.91
CA PRO A 383 9.81 -21.57 -6.61
C PRO A 383 8.89 -22.78 -6.79
N GLY A 384 9.21 -23.89 -6.10
CA GLY A 384 8.40 -25.10 -6.14
C GLY A 384 8.50 -25.94 -7.43
N ARG A 385 9.44 -25.63 -8.33
CA ARG A 385 9.71 -26.40 -9.54
C ARG A 385 11.19 -26.76 -9.62
N PRO A 386 11.56 -27.87 -10.28
CA PRO A 386 12.96 -28.19 -10.54
C PRO A 386 13.59 -27.09 -11.41
N PRO A 387 14.91 -26.83 -11.26
CA PRO A 387 15.63 -25.91 -12.12
C PRO A 387 15.52 -26.35 -13.59
N LEU A 388 15.54 -25.35 -14.50
CA LEU A 388 15.65 -25.63 -15.94
C LEU A 388 17.05 -26.20 -16.24
N PRO A 389 17.22 -26.93 -17.34
CA PRO A 389 18.53 -27.43 -17.77
C PRO A 389 19.55 -26.29 -17.92
N GLU A 390 20.83 -26.59 -17.67
CA GLU A 390 21.92 -25.65 -17.92
C GLU A 390 21.97 -25.32 -19.41
N LEU A 391 22.05 -24.02 -19.73
CA LEU A 391 22.13 -23.52 -21.10
C LEU A 391 23.43 -22.78 -21.36
N SER A 392 24.11 -23.16 -22.44
CA SER A 392 25.18 -22.39 -23.05
C SER A 392 24.81 -22.15 -24.49
N LEU A 393 24.53 -20.87 -24.83
CA LEU A 393 24.04 -20.48 -26.15
C LEU A 393 24.68 -19.17 -26.58
N THR A 394 25.13 -19.09 -27.85
CA THR A 394 25.58 -17.86 -28.48
C THR A 394 24.66 -17.52 -29.64
N ILE A 395 24.12 -16.32 -29.63
CA ILE A 395 23.32 -15.73 -30.71
C ILE A 395 24.23 -14.72 -31.43
N PRO A 396 24.65 -14.98 -32.67
CA PRO A 396 25.59 -14.11 -33.38
C PRO A 396 25.01 -12.74 -33.68
N ALA A 397 25.87 -11.74 -33.71
CA ALA A 397 25.55 -10.37 -34.08
C ALA A 397 24.96 -10.30 -35.51
N GLY A 398 23.88 -9.54 -35.70
CA GLY A 398 23.28 -9.26 -36.98
C GLY A 398 22.64 -10.45 -37.70
N GLN A 399 22.38 -11.55 -36.98
CA GLN A 399 21.75 -12.75 -37.52
C GLN A 399 20.39 -13.02 -36.90
N THR A 400 19.52 -13.67 -37.66
CA THR A 400 18.25 -14.22 -37.17
C THR A 400 18.46 -15.64 -36.67
N THR A 401 18.40 -15.83 -35.36
CA THR A 401 18.44 -17.14 -34.71
C THR A 401 17.05 -17.59 -34.33
N VAL A 402 16.64 -18.79 -34.79
CA VAL A 402 15.39 -19.42 -34.39
C VAL A 402 15.69 -20.48 -33.32
N LEU A 403 15.06 -20.32 -32.17
CA LEU A 403 15.15 -21.26 -31.05
C LEU A 403 13.96 -22.22 -31.09
N THR A 404 14.24 -23.47 -31.35
CA THR A 404 13.28 -24.57 -31.27
C THR A 404 13.48 -25.31 -29.94
N ALA A 405 12.40 -25.61 -29.25
CA ALA A 405 12.43 -26.41 -28.02
C ALA A 405 11.02 -26.90 -27.69
N ARG A 406 10.92 -27.95 -26.88
CA ARG A 406 9.63 -28.46 -26.38
C ARG A 406 8.90 -27.38 -25.58
N SER A 407 7.54 -27.47 -25.52
CA SER A 407 6.75 -26.60 -24.67
C SER A 407 7.21 -26.76 -23.20
N GLY A 408 7.41 -25.65 -22.52
CA GLY A 408 7.89 -25.66 -21.13
C GLY A 408 9.41 -25.72 -20.96
N ALA A 409 10.21 -25.87 -22.02
CA ALA A 409 11.67 -25.90 -21.92
C ALA A 409 12.30 -24.61 -21.40
N GLY A 410 11.59 -23.46 -21.46
CA GLY A 410 12.10 -22.20 -20.92
C GLY A 410 12.36 -21.11 -21.95
N LYS A 411 11.88 -21.22 -23.20
CA LYS A 411 12.05 -20.21 -24.27
C LYS A 411 11.65 -18.80 -23.83
N SER A 412 10.46 -18.65 -23.29
CA SER A 412 9.98 -17.35 -22.77
C SER A 412 10.78 -16.86 -21.54
N THR A 413 11.35 -17.77 -20.75
CA THR A 413 12.24 -17.45 -19.63
C THR A 413 13.54 -16.82 -20.13
N LEU A 414 14.12 -17.35 -21.19
CA LEU A 414 15.31 -16.80 -21.85
C LEU A 414 15.07 -15.37 -22.34
N MET A 415 13.99 -15.14 -23.05
CA MET A 415 13.65 -13.79 -23.54
C MET A 415 13.38 -12.82 -22.40
N ALA A 416 12.66 -13.25 -21.37
CA ALA A 416 12.43 -12.44 -20.18
C ALA A 416 13.74 -12.12 -19.43
N ALA A 417 14.73 -13.00 -19.49
CA ALA A 417 16.03 -12.78 -18.88
C ALA A 417 16.85 -11.73 -19.64
N LEU A 418 16.81 -11.70 -20.97
CA LEU A 418 17.47 -10.68 -21.79
C LEU A 418 16.95 -9.26 -21.51
N VAL A 419 15.68 -9.13 -21.20
CA VAL A 419 15.04 -7.85 -20.81
C VAL A 419 15.24 -7.53 -19.31
N GLY A 420 15.92 -8.42 -18.58
CA GLY A 420 16.19 -8.24 -17.15
C GLY A 420 14.99 -8.49 -16.23
N PHE A 421 13.94 -9.20 -16.71
CA PHE A 421 12.80 -9.60 -15.87
C PHE A 421 13.06 -10.90 -15.11
N ARG A 422 14.11 -11.65 -15.49
CA ARG A 422 14.56 -12.87 -14.81
C ARG A 422 16.07 -12.87 -14.72
N ARG A 423 16.58 -13.39 -13.60
CA ARG A 423 18.00 -13.63 -13.40
C ARG A 423 18.28 -15.11 -13.39
N PRO A 424 19.40 -15.55 -13.95
CA PRO A 424 19.86 -16.91 -13.75
C PRO A 424 20.23 -17.12 -12.26
N VAL A 425 20.04 -18.34 -11.76
CA VAL A 425 20.50 -18.75 -10.43
C VAL A 425 22.00 -19.04 -10.45
N SER A 426 22.52 -19.50 -11.60
CA SER A 426 23.95 -19.66 -11.87
C SER A 426 24.25 -19.36 -13.33
N GLY A 427 25.52 -19.08 -13.61
CA GLY A 427 25.98 -18.64 -14.93
C GLY A 427 25.72 -17.16 -15.16
N SER A 428 26.01 -16.68 -16.38
CA SER A 428 25.87 -15.26 -16.74
C SER A 428 25.29 -15.08 -18.14
N ILE A 429 24.74 -13.88 -18.39
CA ILE A 429 24.26 -13.42 -19.69
C ILE A 429 25.10 -12.22 -20.07
N ALA A 430 25.61 -12.17 -21.29
CA ALA A 430 26.41 -11.07 -21.78
C ALA A 430 25.90 -10.56 -23.15
N PHE A 431 26.03 -9.27 -23.37
CA PHE A 431 25.92 -8.62 -24.67
C PHE A 431 27.33 -8.22 -25.08
N ASP A 432 27.83 -8.84 -26.15
CA ASP A 432 29.26 -8.83 -26.54
C ASP A 432 30.12 -9.28 -25.34
N ASP A 433 31.03 -8.44 -24.89
CA ASP A 433 31.93 -8.73 -23.75
C ASP A 433 31.40 -8.20 -22.39
N THR A 434 30.23 -7.57 -22.38
CA THR A 434 29.69 -6.95 -21.14
C THR A 434 28.57 -7.78 -20.55
N GLU A 435 28.70 -8.15 -19.28
CA GLU A 435 27.66 -8.89 -18.57
C GLU A 435 26.42 -8.02 -18.36
N LEU A 436 25.23 -8.62 -18.49
CA LEU A 436 23.94 -7.96 -18.27
C LEU A 436 23.81 -7.38 -16.84
N SER A 437 24.51 -7.98 -15.86
CA SER A 437 24.60 -7.49 -14.49
C SER A 437 25.27 -6.11 -14.38
N ASP A 438 26.15 -5.78 -15.31
CA ASP A 438 26.96 -4.55 -15.30
C ASP A 438 26.33 -3.44 -16.17
N LEU A 439 25.27 -3.77 -16.91
CA LEU A 439 24.57 -2.84 -17.78
C LEU A 439 23.40 -2.14 -17.06
N ASP A 440 23.12 -0.90 -17.46
CA ASP A 440 21.87 -0.24 -17.08
C ASP A 440 20.68 -0.93 -17.77
N LEU A 441 19.85 -1.61 -17.01
CA LEU A 441 18.67 -2.31 -17.52
C LEU A 441 17.68 -1.39 -18.26
N ALA A 442 17.63 -0.10 -17.93
CA ALA A 442 16.79 0.85 -18.66
C ALA A 442 17.36 1.12 -20.06
N ALA A 443 18.69 1.20 -20.18
CA ALA A 443 19.36 1.33 -21.47
C ALA A 443 19.21 0.05 -22.30
N VAL A 444 19.40 -1.12 -21.69
CA VAL A 444 19.19 -2.43 -22.36
C VAL A 444 17.76 -2.54 -22.91
N ARG A 445 16.74 -2.20 -22.09
CA ARG A 445 15.33 -2.23 -22.51
C ARG A 445 15.03 -1.24 -23.64
N ARG A 446 15.70 -0.10 -23.70
CA ARG A 446 15.58 0.82 -24.84
C ARG A 446 16.14 0.22 -26.13
N SER A 447 17.18 -0.59 -26.03
CA SER A 447 17.86 -1.23 -27.16
C SER A 447 17.18 -2.55 -27.61
N ILE A 448 16.07 -2.95 -27.02
CA ILE A 448 15.36 -4.18 -27.36
C ILE A 448 13.91 -3.87 -27.76
N ALA A 449 13.45 -4.42 -28.87
CA ALA A 449 12.03 -4.58 -29.15
C ALA A 449 11.61 -6.02 -28.87
N TRP A 450 10.58 -6.19 -28.06
CA TRP A 450 10.15 -7.50 -27.59
C TRP A 450 8.66 -7.75 -27.82
N LEU A 451 8.36 -8.85 -28.51
CA LEU A 451 7.03 -9.44 -28.62
C LEU A 451 6.95 -10.65 -27.69
N PRO A 452 6.27 -10.56 -26.55
CA PRO A 452 6.05 -11.72 -25.70
C PRO A 452 4.96 -12.63 -26.27
N GLN A 453 4.97 -13.92 -25.90
CA GLN A 453 3.97 -14.90 -26.31
C GLN A 453 2.52 -14.46 -26.03
N ARG A 454 2.30 -13.76 -24.93
CA ARG A 454 1.00 -13.15 -24.56
C ARG A 454 1.21 -11.67 -24.28
N PRO A 455 0.95 -10.79 -25.24
CA PRO A 455 1.06 -9.35 -25.02
C PRO A 455 0.04 -8.88 -23.99
N VAL A 456 0.49 -8.10 -23.01
CA VAL A 456 -0.40 -7.45 -22.06
C VAL A 456 -1.01 -6.22 -22.73
N LEU A 457 -2.33 -6.14 -22.72
CA LEU A 457 -3.09 -5.01 -23.22
C LEU A 457 -3.64 -4.19 -22.04
N ILE A 458 -3.71 -2.89 -22.20
CA ILE A 458 -4.32 -1.96 -21.25
C ILE A 458 -5.69 -1.50 -21.78
N ASP A 459 -6.54 -1.07 -20.87
CA ASP A 459 -7.84 -0.48 -21.21
C ASP A 459 -7.67 0.73 -22.12
N GLY A 460 -8.42 0.76 -23.23
CA GLY A 460 -8.32 1.80 -24.25
C GLY A 460 -8.49 1.26 -25.67
N THR A 461 -8.02 1.99 -26.67
CA THR A 461 -8.08 1.60 -28.08
C THR A 461 -6.86 0.79 -28.52
N VAL A 462 -6.97 0.10 -29.66
CA VAL A 462 -5.84 -0.57 -30.31
C VAL A 462 -4.70 0.43 -30.59
N ALA A 463 -5.03 1.64 -31.09
CA ALA A 463 -4.03 2.67 -31.36
C ALA A 463 -3.30 3.12 -30.09
N GLU A 464 -4.00 3.34 -28.98
CA GLU A 464 -3.38 3.67 -27.70
C GLU A 464 -2.48 2.56 -27.20
N ASN A 465 -2.91 1.33 -27.34
CA ASN A 465 -2.11 0.16 -27.01
C ASN A 465 -0.84 0.06 -27.85
N VAL A 466 -0.88 0.38 -29.16
CA VAL A 466 0.29 0.37 -30.04
C VAL A 466 1.25 1.51 -29.70
N ARG A 467 0.75 2.71 -29.35
CA ARG A 467 1.57 3.86 -28.92
C ARG A 467 2.44 3.61 -27.69
N LEU A 468 2.09 2.64 -26.84
CA LEU A 468 2.91 2.25 -25.68
C LEU A 468 4.34 1.80 -26.07
N ALA A 469 4.57 1.46 -27.33
CA ALA A 469 5.87 1.05 -27.82
C ALA A 469 6.95 2.15 -27.70
N VAL A 470 6.54 3.43 -27.71
CA VAL A 470 7.43 4.58 -27.75
C VAL A 470 7.12 5.54 -26.59
N PRO A 471 8.10 5.83 -25.70
CA PRO A 471 7.87 6.65 -24.51
C PRO A 471 7.38 8.07 -24.82
N ASP A 472 7.92 8.70 -25.88
CA ASP A 472 7.61 10.08 -26.24
C ASP A 472 6.36 10.19 -27.14
N GLY A 473 5.66 9.07 -27.33
CA GLY A 473 4.50 8.97 -28.21
C GLY A 473 4.86 8.78 -29.68
N ALA A 474 3.85 8.55 -30.50
CA ALA A 474 3.98 8.37 -31.94
C ALA A 474 2.84 9.07 -32.67
N SER A 475 3.13 9.56 -33.89
CA SER A 475 2.13 10.18 -34.75
C SER A 475 1.07 9.17 -35.23
N ASP A 476 -0.15 9.63 -35.48
CA ASP A 476 -1.23 8.78 -35.98
C ASP A 476 -0.87 8.03 -37.28
N PRO A 477 -0.20 8.64 -38.25
CA PRO A 477 0.25 7.91 -39.46
C PRO A 477 1.23 6.78 -39.15
N ALA A 478 2.17 6.97 -38.22
CA ALA A 478 3.13 5.92 -37.84
C ALA A 478 2.43 4.75 -37.15
N VAL A 479 1.48 5.04 -36.26
CA VAL A 479 0.66 4.04 -35.59
C VAL A 479 -0.20 3.27 -36.61
N ALA A 480 -0.85 3.97 -37.54
CA ALA A 480 -1.66 3.35 -38.60
C ALA A 480 -0.82 2.43 -39.50
N LYS A 481 0.41 2.88 -39.89
CA LYS A 481 1.36 2.06 -40.64
C LYS A 481 1.70 0.76 -39.90
N ALA A 482 2.02 0.84 -38.61
CA ALA A 482 2.38 -0.33 -37.81
C ALA A 482 1.20 -1.29 -37.63
N ILE A 483 -0.01 -0.77 -37.43
CA ILE A 483 -1.26 -1.56 -37.33
C ILE A 483 -1.50 -2.32 -38.65
N ALA A 484 -1.36 -1.65 -39.79
CA ALA A 484 -1.53 -2.25 -41.11
C ALA A 484 -0.47 -3.34 -41.37
N ALA A 485 0.81 -3.06 -41.11
CA ALA A 485 1.90 -4.00 -41.27
C ALA A 485 1.77 -5.26 -40.40
N ALA A 486 1.19 -5.13 -39.21
CA ALA A 486 0.93 -6.25 -38.32
C ALA A 486 -0.39 -6.97 -38.62
N HIS A 487 -1.17 -6.55 -39.59
CA HIS A 487 -2.55 -7.03 -39.81
C HIS A 487 -3.39 -6.99 -38.51
N ALA A 488 -3.16 -5.99 -37.65
CA ALA A 488 -3.82 -5.84 -36.39
C ALA A 488 -5.26 -5.30 -36.57
N PRO A 489 -6.13 -5.44 -35.57
CA PRO A 489 -7.49 -4.89 -35.64
C PRO A 489 -7.51 -3.36 -35.81
N ALA A 490 -8.67 -2.82 -36.24
CA ALA A 490 -8.85 -1.39 -36.48
C ALA A 490 -8.38 -0.54 -35.28
N ALA A 491 -7.73 0.59 -35.59
CA ALA A 491 -7.10 1.48 -34.61
C ALA A 491 -8.03 1.96 -33.49
N ASN A 492 -9.31 2.19 -33.82
CA ASN A 492 -10.33 2.69 -32.91
C ASN A 492 -11.06 1.59 -32.12
N ARG A 493 -10.75 0.31 -32.36
CA ARG A 493 -11.38 -0.80 -31.63
C ARG A 493 -10.96 -0.76 -30.17
N THR A 494 -11.95 -0.84 -29.27
CA THR A 494 -11.73 -0.83 -27.82
C THR A 494 -11.27 -2.19 -27.31
N VAL A 495 -10.39 -2.16 -26.34
CA VAL A 495 -9.80 -3.30 -25.64
C VAL A 495 -9.96 -3.07 -24.15
N ALA A 496 -10.47 -4.03 -23.41
CA ALA A 496 -10.51 -3.95 -21.95
C ALA A 496 -9.16 -4.37 -21.32
N ALA A 497 -8.96 -4.02 -20.06
CA ALA A 497 -7.72 -4.26 -19.31
C ALA A 497 -7.33 -5.75 -19.19
N ASP A 498 -8.31 -6.65 -19.28
CA ASP A 498 -8.10 -8.10 -19.28
C ASP A 498 -7.86 -8.70 -20.69
N GLY A 499 -7.80 -7.84 -21.72
CA GLY A 499 -7.68 -8.22 -23.12
C GLY A 499 -9.00 -8.69 -23.73
N SER A 500 -10.12 -8.63 -23.00
CA SER A 500 -11.43 -8.96 -23.57
C SER A 500 -11.78 -7.98 -24.70
N GLY A 501 -12.50 -8.49 -25.71
CA GLY A 501 -12.79 -7.76 -26.95
C GLY A 501 -11.88 -8.11 -28.12
N LEU A 502 -10.76 -8.82 -27.89
CA LEU A 502 -9.87 -9.36 -28.91
C LEU A 502 -9.70 -10.87 -28.77
N SER A 503 -9.58 -11.57 -29.89
CA SER A 503 -9.11 -12.95 -29.90
C SER A 503 -7.61 -13.02 -29.56
N ALA A 504 -7.10 -14.20 -29.17
CA ALA A 504 -5.69 -14.38 -28.86
C ALA A 504 -4.77 -14.00 -30.05
N GLY A 505 -5.18 -14.33 -31.27
CA GLY A 505 -4.45 -13.94 -32.49
C GLY A 505 -4.49 -12.44 -32.75
N GLU A 506 -5.61 -11.76 -32.52
CA GLU A 506 -5.72 -10.30 -32.63
C GLU A 506 -4.85 -9.60 -31.59
N ALA A 507 -4.85 -10.07 -30.33
CA ALA A 507 -3.98 -9.55 -29.29
C ALA A 507 -2.49 -9.72 -29.64
N ALA A 508 -2.10 -10.87 -30.20
CA ALA A 508 -0.73 -11.11 -30.70
C ALA A 508 -0.34 -10.10 -31.80
N ARG A 509 -1.24 -9.81 -32.74
CA ARG A 509 -1.01 -8.83 -33.80
C ARG A 509 -0.90 -7.39 -33.29
N VAL A 510 -1.64 -7.02 -32.23
CA VAL A 510 -1.43 -5.74 -31.54
C VAL A 510 -0.03 -5.68 -30.89
N GLY A 511 0.41 -6.78 -30.29
CA GLY A 511 1.79 -6.90 -29.79
C GLY A 511 2.85 -6.77 -30.89
N LEU A 512 2.60 -7.38 -32.06
CA LEU A 512 3.46 -7.24 -33.23
C LEU A 512 3.50 -5.78 -33.75
N ALA A 513 2.35 -5.12 -33.83
CA ALA A 513 2.28 -3.70 -34.20
C ALA A 513 3.11 -2.82 -33.24
N ARG A 514 3.13 -3.13 -31.93
CA ARG A 514 4.03 -2.48 -30.96
C ARG A 514 5.50 -2.69 -31.31
N LEU A 515 5.89 -3.92 -31.63
CA LEU A 515 7.26 -4.25 -31.99
C LEU A 515 7.67 -3.51 -33.27
N LEU A 516 6.84 -3.52 -34.32
CA LEU A 516 7.11 -2.84 -35.58
C LEU A 516 7.19 -1.32 -35.43
N LEU A 517 6.27 -0.70 -34.68
CA LEU A 517 6.32 0.74 -34.38
C LEU A 517 7.61 1.12 -33.66
N ARG A 518 8.02 0.29 -32.69
CA ARG A 518 9.26 0.50 -31.94
C ARG A 518 10.48 0.34 -32.85
N ALA A 519 10.47 -0.67 -33.73
CA ALA A 519 11.54 -0.91 -34.67
C ALA A 519 11.69 0.24 -35.71
N ASP A 520 10.58 0.83 -36.15
CA ASP A 520 10.58 1.98 -37.06
C ASP A 520 11.10 3.26 -36.42
N LEU A 521 10.71 3.55 -35.16
CA LEU A 521 10.96 4.87 -34.54
C LEU A 521 12.21 4.91 -33.66
N LEU A 522 12.58 3.80 -33.03
CA LEU A 522 13.71 3.76 -32.08
C LEU A 522 14.91 2.97 -32.59
N ASP A 523 14.77 2.27 -33.71
CA ASP A 523 15.82 1.46 -34.35
C ASP A 523 16.62 0.56 -33.37
N PRO A 524 15.92 -0.28 -32.53
CA PRO A 524 16.61 -1.09 -31.56
C PRO A 524 17.49 -2.16 -32.24
N PRO A 525 18.74 -2.37 -31.76
CA PRO A 525 19.65 -3.35 -32.34
C PRO A 525 19.26 -4.82 -32.07
N VAL A 526 18.30 -5.08 -31.17
CA VAL A 526 17.88 -6.43 -30.81
C VAL A 526 16.36 -6.58 -30.93
N LEU A 527 15.92 -7.63 -31.60
CA LEU A 527 14.52 -8.03 -31.71
C LEU A 527 14.32 -9.39 -31.04
N LEU A 528 13.35 -9.48 -30.12
CA LEU A 528 12.96 -10.72 -29.44
C LEU A 528 11.50 -11.04 -29.78
N LEU A 529 11.23 -12.20 -30.36
CA LEU A 529 9.90 -12.61 -30.77
C LEU A 529 9.56 -14.00 -30.19
N ASP A 530 8.57 -14.05 -29.35
CA ASP A 530 8.10 -15.30 -28.71
C ASP A 530 6.80 -15.78 -29.40
N GLU A 531 6.93 -16.77 -30.27
CA GLU A 531 5.87 -17.36 -31.08
C GLU A 531 5.05 -16.32 -31.90
N PRO A 532 5.72 -15.51 -32.76
CA PRO A 532 5.11 -14.36 -33.43
C PRO A 532 3.93 -14.73 -34.35
N THR A 533 3.88 -15.96 -34.83
CA THR A 533 2.84 -16.44 -35.77
C THR A 533 1.90 -17.46 -35.14
N ALA A 534 1.93 -17.63 -33.82
CA ALA A 534 1.01 -18.54 -33.12
C ALA A 534 -0.46 -18.16 -33.40
N HIS A 535 -1.31 -19.15 -33.64
CA HIS A 535 -2.74 -18.99 -33.92
C HIS A 535 -3.09 -18.22 -35.21
N LEU A 536 -2.14 -18.11 -36.16
CA LEU A 536 -2.37 -17.52 -37.48
C LEU A 536 -2.61 -18.64 -38.51
N ASP A 537 -3.44 -18.34 -39.51
CA ASP A 537 -3.53 -19.12 -40.74
C ASP A 537 -2.30 -18.90 -41.63
N ALA A 538 -2.10 -19.73 -42.64
CA ALA A 538 -0.90 -19.73 -43.46
C ALA A 538 -0.69 -18.41 -44.21
N ASP A 539 -1.75 -17.79 -44.73
CA ASP A 539 -1.67 -16.54 -45.48
C ASP A 539 -1.29 -15.36 -44.59
N THR A 540 -1.93 -15.26 -43.40
CA THR A 540 -1.59 -14.25 -42.39
C THR A 540 -0.19 -14.49 -41.82
N GLU A 541 0.23 -15.74 -41.60
CA GLU A 541 1.60 -16.08 -41.20
C GLU A 541 2.63 -15.55 -42.18
N GLN A 542 2.45 -15.81 -43.48
CA GLN A 542 3.38 -15.32 -44.50
C GLN A 542 3.42 -13.80 -44.54
N ALA A 543 2.26 -13.12 -44.48
CA ALA A 543 2.20 -11.68 -44.48
C ALA A 543 2.91 -11.06 -43.25
N VAL A 544 2.82 -11.68 -42.07
CA VAL A 544 3.56 -11.28 -40.87
C VAL A 544 5.06 -11.47 -41.04
N LEU A 545 5.49 -12.60 -41.60
CA LEU A 545 6.92 -12.85 -41.87
C LEU A 545 7.50 -11.86 -42.89
N ASP A 546 6.73 -11.55 -43.95
CA ASP A 546 7.12 -10.54 -44.95
C ASP A 546 7.23 -9.13 -44.31
N SER A 547 6.33 -8.79 -43.37
CA SER A 547 6.40 -7.52 -42.65
C SER A 547 7.60 -7.41 -41.70
N LEU A 548 8.15 -8.53 -41.24
CA LEU A 548 9.34 -8.60 -40.40
C LEU A 548 10.65 -8.55 -41.20
N ALA A 549 10.63 -8.92 -42.50
CA ALA A 549 11.82 -9.03 -43.34
C ALA A 549 12.68 -7.75 -43.33
N PRO A 550 12.13 -6.52 -43.48
CA PRO A 550 12.94 -5.29 -43.48
C PRO A 550 13.66 -5.00 -42.17
N TYR A 551 13.16 -5.56 -41.06
CA TYR A 551 13.70 -5.30 -39.72
C TYR A 551 14.73 -6.33 -39.26
N ARG A 552 14.97 -7.39 -40.05
CA ARG A 552 15.93 -8.45 -39.71
C ARG A 552 17.36 -8.08 -40.06
N ASP A 553 17.53 -7.30 -41.12
CA ASP A 553 18.85 -6.89 -41.59
C ASP A 553 19.55 -5.99 -40.56
N GLN A 554 20.82 -6.28 -40.29
CA GLN A 554 21.69 -5.54 -39.37
C GLN A 554 21.26 -5.53 -37.90
N ARG A 555 20.31 -6.38 -37.50
CA ARG A 555 19.88 -6.54 -36.09
C ARG A 555 20.12 -7.98 -35.62
N THR A 556 20.36 -8.13 -34.32
CA THR A 556 20.36 -9.46 -33.69
C THR A 556 18.94 -9.85 -33.41
N VAL A 557 18.43 -10.88 -34.08
CA VAL A 557 17.05 -11.32 -33.95
C VAL A 557 16.98 -12.70 -33.29
N LEU A 558 16.21 -12.84 -32.23
CA LEU A 558 15.92 -14.12 -31.60
C LEU A 558 14.43 -14.41 -31.70
N ILE A 559 14.08 -15.48 -32.38
CA ILE A 559 12.69 -15.95 -32.53
C ILE A 559 12.54 -17.29 -31.85
N ALA A 560 11.63 -17.42 -30.88
CA ALA A 560 11.20 -18.73 -30.39
C ALA A 560 10.00 -19.20 -31.23
N SER A 561 10.14 -20.28 -31.95
CA SER A 561 9.04 -20.87 -32.72
C SER A 561 9.31 -22.33 -33.06
N HIS A 562 8.24 -23.08 -33.27
CA HIS A 562 8.30 -24.44 -33.79
C HIS A 562 7.71 -24.55 -35.22
N ARG A 563 7.26 -23.43 -35.80
CA ARG A 563 6.63 -23.40 -37.14
C ARG A 563 7.65 -23.47 -38.26
N PRO A 564 7.40 -24.30 -39.30
CA PRO A 564 8.32 -24.44 -40.42
C PRO A 564 8.59 -23.14 -41.20
N ALA A 565 7.56 -22.30 -41.40
CA ALA A 565 7.69 -21.03 -42.08
C ALA A 565 8.65 -20.06 -41.35
N VAL A 566 8.61 -20.04 -40.03
CA VAL A 566 9.53 -19.23 -39.19
C VAL A 566 10.94 -19.81 -39.25
N ARG A 567 11.11 -21.13 -39.29
CA ARG A 567 12.41 -21.78 -39.40
C ARG A 567 13.06 -21.50 -40.77
N ALA A 568 12.26 -21.41 -41.81
CA ALA A 568 12.77 -21.12 -43.17
C ALA A 568 13.41 -19.73 -43.31
N ILE A 569 13.12 -18.77 -42.44
CA ILE A 569 13.72 -17.45 -42.45
C ILE A 569 14.93 -17.33 -41.53
N ALA A 570 15.34 -18.39 -40.83
CA ALA A 570 16.47 -18.40 -39.92
C ALA A 570 17.82 -18.43 -40.65
N ASP A 571 18.78 -17.59 -40.21
CA ASP A 571 20.18 -17.72 -40.57
C ASP A 571 20.82 -18.85 -39.73
N ARG A 572 20.29 -19.07 -38.53
CA ARG A 572 20.74 -20.12 -37.62
C ARG A 572 19.55 -20.73 -36.85
N GLU A 573 19.53 -22.03 -36.80
CA GLU A 573 18.58 -22.78 -35.98
C GLU A 573 19.29 -23.41 -34.77
N VAL A 574 18.68 -23.31 -33.61
CA VAL A 574 19.17 -23.92 -32.36
C VAL A 574 18.05 -24.74 -31.75
N ASP A 575 18.30 -26.00 -31.53
CA ASP A 575 17.37 -26.90 -30.84
C ASP A 575 17.82 -27.07 -29.36
N TRP A 576 16.88 -26.85 -28.42
CA TRP A 576 17.16 -26.83 -26.99
C TRP A 576 16.19 -27.66 -26.15
#